data_8764a98fb7342f3eb6cd2a61b384c3e2
#
_entry.id   8764a98fb7342f3eb6cd2a61b384c3e2
#
_cell.length_a   1.000
_cell.length_b   1.000
_cell.length_c   1.000
_cell.angle_alpha   90.00
_cell.angle_beta   90.00
_cell.angle_gamma   90.00
#
_symmetry.space_group_name_H-M   'P 1'
#
loop_
_entity.id
_entity.type
_entity.pdbx_description
1 polymer ?
#
loop_
_entity_poly.entity_id
_entity_poly.type
_entity_poly.pdbx_seq_one_letter_code
_entity_poly.pdbx_strand_id
1 'polypeptide(L)'
;IAPKKGSIVHGLLWKLTPTCVQALDRYEGYPRHYTKKPVSVRTADGAAVSVMAYIMAEPTCRQPALPSPYYFLAIQRGFEDNGLPLGALKEAWDRTVDEVWSGKLEKPKTRKSSKNRDQER
;
A
#
# COMPACT_ATOMS: atom_id res chain seq x y z
N ILE A 1 -0.40 3.98 -1.18
CA ILE A 1 -1.08 3.46 -2.37
C ILE A 1 -0.35 3.99 -3.60
N ALA A 2 -0.36 3.22 -4.64
CA ALA A 2 0.34 3.55 -5.88
C ALA A 2 -0.59 3.29 -7.05
N PRO A 3 -0.45 4.08 -8.13
CA PRO A 3 -1.29 3.88 -9.32
C PRO A 3 -1.03 2.53 -9.95
N LYS A 4 -2.09 1.83 -10.30
CA LYS A 4 -2.00 0.59 -11.05
C LYS A 4 -3.28 0.40 -11.83
N LYS A 5 -3.17 0.51 -13.14
CA LYS A 5 -4.32 0.44 -14.01
C LYS A 5 -5.06 -0.88 -13.85
N GLY A 6 -6.38 -0.80 -13.70
CA GLY A 6 -7.22 -1.98 -13.57
C GLY A 6 -7.31 -2.55 -12.18
N SER A 7 -6.58 -2.00 -11.22
CA SER A 7 -6.63 -2.48 -9.84
C SER A 7 -7.59 -1.65 -9.01
N ILE A 8 -8.16 -2.27 -7.99
CA ILE A 8 -9.10 -1.64 -7.09
C ILE A 8 -8.62 -1.84 -5.66
N VAL A 9 -8.66 -0.77 -4.87
CA VAL A 9 -8.36 -0.84 -3.44
C VAL A 9 -9.61 -0.43 -2.69
N HIS A 10 -10.06 -1.31 -1.82
CA HIS A 10 -11.20 -1.03 -0.94
C HIS A 10 -10.72 -0.31 0.29
N GLY A 11 -11.49 0.63 0.78
CA GLY A 11 -11.09 1.39 1.95
C GLY A 11 -12.23 2.16 2.55
N LEU A 12 -11.90 3.02 3.50
CA LEU A 12 -12.85 3.85 4.20
C LEU A 12 -12.48 5.31 4.02
N LEU A 13 -13.49 6.16 4.02
CA LEU A 13 -13.30 7.61 3.99
C LEU A 13 -13.48 8.16 5.38
N TRP A 14 -12.56 9.02 5.79
CA TRP A 14 -12.60 9.66 7.09
C TRP A 14 -12.72 11.16 6.93
N LYS A 15 -13.56 11.77 7.77
CA LYS A 15 -13.61 13.20 7.88
C LYS A 15 -12.59 13.64 8.89
N LEU A 16 -11.67 14.50 8.48
CA LEU A 16 -10.56 14.89 9.33
C LEU A 16 -10.65 16.36 9.69
N THR A 17 -10.29 16.70 10.92
CA THR A 17 -10.10 18.08 11.34
C THR A 17 -8.70 18.52 10.93
N PRO A 18 -8.43 19.85 10.88
CA PRO A 18 -7.07 20.31 10.59
C PRO A 18 -6.03 19.76 11.57
N THR A 19 -6.39 19.60 12.84
CA THR A 19 -5.48 19.02 13.83
C THR A 19 -5.16 17.57 13.50
N CYS A 20 -6.16 16.80 13.07
CA CYS A 20 -5.93 15.42 12.64
C CYS A 20 -5.02 15.36 11.43
N VAL A 21 -5.20 16.26 10.48
CA VAL A 21 -4.34 16.29 9.29
C VAL A 21 -2.90 16.56 9.68
N GLN A 22 -2.66 17.51 10.61
CA GLN A 22 -1.30 17.79 11.06
C GLN A 22 -0.66 16.57 11.71
N ALA A 23 -1.43 15.84 12.53
CA ALA A 23 -0.92 14.65 13.19
C ALA A 23 -0.56 13.57 12.17
N LEU A 24 -1.41 13.38 11.17
CA LEU A 24 -1.15 12.42 10.12
C LEU A 24 0.05 12.81 9.27
N ASP A 25 0.18 14.10 8.96
CA ASP A 25 1.34 14.57 8.20
C ASP A 25 2.64 14.19 8.90
N ARG A 26 2.67 14.33 10.20
CA ARG A 26 3.86 13.93 10.96
C ARG A 26 4.05 12.42 10.94
N TYR A 27 2.98 11.68 11.13
CA TYR A 27 3.04 10.22 11.16
C TYR A 27 3.52 9.66 9.83
N GLU A 28 3.01 10.21 8.73
CA GLU A 28 3.37 9.73 7.39
C GLU A 28 4.71 10.29 6.90
N GLY A 29 5.27 11.27 7.61
CA GLY A 29 6.52 11.88 7.18
C GLY A 29 6.34 12.76 5.96
N TYR A 30 5.22 13.49 5.92
CA TYR A 30 4.93 14.41 4.82
C TYR A 30 5.85 15.64 4.91
N PRO A 31 6.36 16.11 3.80
CA PRO A 31 6.26 15.60 2.42
C PRO A 31 7.40 14.67 2.01
N ARG A 32 8.29 14.32 2.92
CA ARG A 32 9.52 13.62 2.55
C ARG A 32 9.27 12.17 2.17
N HIS A 33 8.54 11.41 3.00
CA HIS A 33 8.29 10.00 2.75
C HIS A 33 6.99 9.78 2.00
N TYR A 34 5.99 10.57 2.31
CA TYR A 34 4.71 10.52 1.63
C TYR A 34 4.33 11.91 1.19
N THR A 35 3.67 12.00 0.06
CA THR A 35 3.08 13.25 -0.40
C THR A 35 1.57 13.09 -0.42
N LYS A 36 0.85 14.20 -0.53
CA LYS A 36 -0.61 14.18 -0.56
C LYS A 36 -1.08 14.50 -1.96
N LYS A 37 -2.05 13.72 -2.44
CA LYS A 37 -2.64 13.96 -3.75
C LYS A 37 -4.14 13.77 -3.69
N PRO A 38 -4.90 14.56 -4.47
CA PRO A 38 -6.32 14.26 -4.63
C PRO A 38 -6.48 13.02 -5.49
N VAL A 39 -7.34 12.12 -5.05
CA VAL A 39 -7.68 10.95 -5.83
C VAL A 39 -9.20 10.85 -5.91
N SER A 40 -9.69 10.32 -7.02
CA SER A 40 -11.11 10.11 -7.21
C SER A 40 -11.45 8.71 -6.75
N VAL A 41 -12.43 8.61 -5.86
CA VAL A 41 -12.88 7.30 -5.37
C VAL A 41 -14.36 7.17 -5.63
N ARG A 42 -14.84 5.94 -5.68
CA ARG A 42 -16.26 5.65 -5.85
C ARG A 42 -16.82 5.18 -4.53
N THR A 43 -17.88 5.83 -4.08
CA THR A 43 -18.56 5.43 -2.86
C THR A 43 -19.50 4.26 -3.13
N ALA A 44 -20.01 3.67 -2.06
CA ALA A 44 -20.88 2.48 -2.17
C ALA A 44 -22.12 2.74 -3.02
N ASP A 45 -22.62 3.99 -3.03
CA ASP A 45 -23.79 4.35 -3.83
C ASP A 45 -23.45 4.70 -5.27
N GLY A 46 -22.19 4.54 -5.68
CA GLY A 46 -21.76 4.77 -7.04
C GLY A 46 -21.30 6.18 -7.35
N ALA A 47 -21.34 7.09 -6.39
CA ALA A 47 -20.90 8.48 -6.61
C ALA A 47 -19.39 8.57 -6.65
N ALA A 48 -18.89 9.47 -7.49
CA ALA A 48 -17.45 9.75 -7.55
C ALA A 48 -17.16 10.95 -6.66
N VAL A 49 -16.15 10.81 -5.80
CA VAL A 49 -15.77 11.85 -4.84
C VAL A 49 -14.27 12.03 -4.89
N SER A 50 -13.83 13.30 -4.84
CA SER A 50 -12.41 13.59 -4.77
C SER A 50 -11.98 13.66 -3.31
N VAL A 51 -10.96 12.91 -2.95
CA VAL A 51 -10.47 12.86 -1.57
C VAL A 51 -8.96 12.98 -1.56
N MET A 52 -8.41 13.31 -0.42
CA MET A 52 -6.96 13.39 -0.25
C MET A 52 -6.42 12.01 0.15
N ALA A 53 -5.32 11.61 -0.46
CA ALA A 53 -4.64 10.39 -0.09
C ALA A 53 -3.15 10.63 0.04
N TYR A 54 -2.51 9.91 0.95
CA TYR A 54 -1.07 9.91 1.05
C TYR A 54 -0.51 8.90 0.07
N ILE A 55 0.46 9.33 -0.71
CA ILE A 55 1.09 8.51 -1.74
C ILE A 55 2.58 8.51 -1.49
N MET A 56 3.19 7.34 -1.59
CA MET A 56 4.62 7.22 -1.37
C MET A 56 5.38 8.13 -2.32
N ALA A 57 6.26 8.94 -1.76
CA ALA A 57 7.00 9.92 -2.55
C ALA A 57 8.19 9.26 -3.22
N GLU A 58 8.50 9.73 -4.43
CA GLU A 58 9.75 9.38 -5.08
C GLU A 58 10.88 10.03 -4.30
N PRO A 59 12.01 9.41 -4.10
CA PRO A 59 12.43 8.08 -4.57
C PRO A 59 12.18 6.97 -3.55
N THR A 60 11.30 7.15 -2.60
CA THR A 60 11.03 6.13 -1.59
C THR A 60 10.15 5.00 -2.12
N CYS A 61 9.59 5.18 -3.32
CA CYS A 61 8.85 4.13 -3.98
C CYS A 61 9.77 2.94 -4.21
N ARG A 62 9.35 1.77 -3.75
CA ARG A 62 10.16 0.57 -3.78
C ARG A 62 9.48 -0.53 -4.56
N GLN A 63 10.21 -1.60 -4.74
CA GLN A 63 9.64 -2.80 -5.32
C GLN A 63 8.58 -3.38 -4.38
N PRO A 64 7.68 -4.20 -4.90
CA PRO A 64 6.66 -4.81 -4.06
C PRO A 64 7.26 -5.55 -2.88
N ALA A 65 6.61 -5.45 -1.74
CA ALA A 65 7.04 -6.12 -0.53
C ALA A 65 5.81 -6.52 0.27
N LEU A 66 5.92 -7.61 1.01
CA LEU A 66 4.84 -8.04 1.86
C LEU A 66 4.82 -7.21 3.13
N PRO A 67 3.64 -6.88 3.64
CA PRO A 67 3.55 -6.19 4.92
C PRO A 67 3.96 -7.11 6.06
N SER A 68 4.33 -6.52 7.19
CA SER A 68 4.60 -7.31 8.38
C SER A 68 3.30 -7.98 8.85
N PRO A 69 3.42 -9.07 9.65
CA PRO A 69 2.22 -9.73 10.16
C PRO A 69 1.30 -8.80 10.95
N TYR A 70 1.88 -7.93 11.77
CA TYR A 70 1.08 -6.98 12.54
C TYR A 70 0.33 -6.01 11.65
N TYR A 71 1.01 -5.50 10.64
CA TYR A 71 0.39 -4.57 9.72
C TYR A 71 -0.74 -5.23 8.94
N PHE A 72 -0.48 -6.43 8.45
CA PHE A 72 -1.50 -7.16 7.70
C PHE A 72 -2.71 -7.47 8.57
N LEU A 73 -2.48 -7.88 9.81
CA LEU A 73 -3.58 -8.19 10.73
C LEU A 73 -4.43 -6.96 11.00
N ALA A 74 -3.80 -5.79 11.12
CA ALA A 74 -4.55 -4.55 11.31
C ALA A 74 -5.44 -4.26 10.12
N ILE A 75 -4.94 -4.46 8.91
CA ILE A 75 -5.74 -4.27 7.70
C ILE A 75 -6.89 -5.26 7.66
N GLN A 76 -6.62 -6.52 7.99
CA GLN A 76 -7.64 -7.56 7.98
C GLN A 76 -8.77 -7.22 8.97
N ARG A 77 -8.40 -6.78 10.16
CA ARG A 77 -9.39 -6.38 11.16
C ARG A 77 -10.21 -5.20 10.68
N GLY A 78 -9.57 -4.24 10.02
CA GLY A 78 -10.30 -3.12 9.44
C GLY A 78 -11.31 -3.58 8.41
N PHE A 79 -10.94 -4.53 7.58
CA PHE A 79 -11.86 -5.11 6.61
C PHE A 79 -13.05 -5.80 7.31
N GLU A 80 -12.74 -6.62 8.32
CA GLU A 80 -13.79 -7.36 9.03
C GLU A 80 -14.73 -6.42 9.76
N ASP A 81 -14.18 -5.43 10.47
CA ASP A 81 -14.98 -4.52 11.28
C ASP A 81 -15.89 -3.64 10.44
N ASN A 82 -15.53 -3.40 9.18
CA ASN A 82 -16.26 -2.47 8.33
C ASN A 82 -16.93 -3.16 7.15
N GLY A 83 -16.99 -4.48 7.15
CA GLY A 83 -17.70 -5.21 6.13
C GLY A 83 -17.09 -5.13 4.75
N LEU A 84 -15.79 -4.89 4.65
CA LEU A 84 -15.12 -4.85 3.36
C LEU A 84 -14.83 -6.27 2.88
N PRO A 85 -14.69 -6.46 1.55
CA PRO A 85 -14.57 -7.82 1.01
C PRO A 85 -13.20 -8.43 1.29
N LEU A 86 -13.18 -9.42 2.19
CA LEU A 86 -11.95 -10.11 2.56
C LEU A 86 -11.32 -10.83 1.37
N GLY A 87 -12.13 -11.26 0.40
CA GLY A 87 -11.60 -11.89 -0.80
C GLY A 87 -10.68 -10.97 -1.58
N ALA A 88 -11.00 -9.68 -1.63
CA ALA A 88 -10.15 -8.71 -2.32
C ALA A 88 -8.79 -8.58 -1.61
N LEU A 89 -8.81 -8.62 -0.27
CA LEU A 89 -7.58 -8.56 0.50
C LEU A 89 -6.72 -9.78 0.25
N LYS A 90 -7.35 -10.96 0.21
CA LYS A 90 -6.62 -12.19 -0.07
C LYS A 90 -6.01 -12.17 -1.46
N GLU A 91 -6.75 -11.70 -2.45
CA GLU A 91 -6.22 -11.60 -3.81
C GLU A 91 -5.03 -10.67 -3.88
N ALA A 92 -5.11 -9.53 -3.15
CA ALA A 92 -3.99 -8.60 -3.12
C ALA A 92 -2.75 -9.23 -2.49
N TRP A 93 -2.96 -10.00 -1.42
CA TRP A 93 -1.86 -10.73 -0.78
C TRP A 93 -1.22 -11.71 -1.75
N ASP A 94 -2.06 -12.52 -2.41
CA ASP A 94 -1.56 -13.55 -3.33
C ASP A 94 -0.78 -12.93 -4.48
N ARG A 95 -1.29 -11.82 -5.05
CA ARG A 95 -0.56 -11.15 -6.12
C ARG A 95 0.77 -10.58 -5.65
N THR A 96 0.79 -10.03 -4.44
CA THR A 96 2.03 -9.48 -3.90
C THR A 96 3.05 -10.59 -3.66
N VAL A 97 2.61 -11.74 -3.16
CA VAL A 97 3.48 -12.89 -3.00
C VAL A 97 4.11 -13.26 -4.34
N ASP A 98 3.29 -13.35 -5.38
CA ASP A 98 3.80 -13.71 -6.70
C ASP A 98 4.82 -12.69 -7.21
N GLU A 99 4.54 -11.40 -7.03
CA GLU A 99 5.45 -10.35 -7.48
C GLU A 99 6.77 -10.37 -6.73
N VAL A 100 6.70 -10.58 -5.42
CA VAL A 100 7.90 -10.63 -4.59
C VAL A 100 8.75 -11.84 -4.98
N TRP A 101 8.12 -12.99 -5.16
CA TRP A 101 8.85 -14.19 -5.55
C TRP A 101 9.46 -14.07 -6.94
N SER A 102 8.74 -13.48 -7.88
CA SER A 102 9.28 -13.26 -9.21
C SER A 102 10.52 -12.38 -9.16
N GLY A 103 10.46 -11.30 -8.38
CA GLY A 103 11.61 -10.43 -8.22
C GLY A 103 12.79 -11.13 -7.59
N LYS A 104 12.54 -11.98 -6.60
CA LYS A 104 13.61 -12.73 -5.96
C LYS A 104 14.27 -13.72 -6.90
N LEU A 105 13.49 -14.35 -7.73
CA LEU A 105 14.03 -15.30 -8.68
C LEU A 105 14.89 -14.63 -9.73
N GLU A 106 14.54 -13.43 -10.12
CA GLU A 106 15.32 -12.69 -11.11
C GLU A 106 16.59 -12.11 -10.53
N LYS A 107 16.52 -11.63 -9.31
CA LYS A 107 17.64 -10.96 -8.69
C LYS A 107 18.92 -11.77 -8.67
N PRO A 108 18.93 -13.03 -8.24
CA PRO A 108 20.16 -13.78 -8.22
C PRO A 108 20.82 -13.89 -9.57
N LYS A 109 20.05 -13.91 -10.64
CA LYS A 109 20.62 -13.98 -11.96
C LYS A 109 21.37 -12.73 -12.32
N THR A 110 20.81 -11.60 -11.99
CA THR A 110 21.45 -10.34 -12.36
C THR A 110 22.65 -10.06 -11.52
N ARG A 111 22.61 -10.48 -10.26
CA ARG A 111 23.68 -10.16 -9.37
C ARG A 111 24.89 -10.95 -9.60
N LYS A 112 24.81 -11.97 -9.80
CA LYS A 112 25.93 -12.72 -9.94
C LYS A 112 26.93 -12.55 -8.93
N SER A 113 27.20 -12.39 -8.37
CA SER A 113 28.19 -12.26 -7.58
C SER A 113 28.11 -12.05 -6.21
N SER A 114 28.00 -12.13 -5.83
CA SER A 114 28.07 -11.80 -4.81
C SER A 114 28.15 -12.36 -3.83
N LYS A 115 28.33 -12.70 -3.59
CA LYS A 115 28.53 -13.10 -2.73
C LYS A 115 28.01 -13.37 -1.90
N ASN A 116 27.52 -13.34 -1.63
CA ASN A 116 26.94 -13.57 -0.82
C ASN A 116 26.13 -13.24 -0.22
N ARG A 117 25.86 -13.02 -0.09
CA ARG A 117 25.03 -12.74 0.56
C ARG A 117 23.94 -13.00 0.78
N ASP A 118 23.67 -13.40 0.70
CA ASP A 118 22.68 -13.74 0.85
C ASP A 118 21.86 -13.71 1.22
N GLN A 119 21.75 -13.53 1.51
CA GLN A 119 21.05 -13.51 1.93
C GLN A 119 20.23 -12.92 2.23
N GLU A 120 20.30 -12.51 2.33
CA GLU A 120 19.58 -12.03 2.61
C GLU A 120 18.75 -11.63 2.88
N ARG A 121 18.58 -11.49 3.16
CA ARG A 121 17.65 -11.35 3.46
C ARG A 121 17.10 -11.28 3.75
#